data_c632974aa116a676fdc046390095cf34
#
_entry.id   c632974aa116a676fdc046390095cf34
#
_cell.length_a   1.000
_cell.length_b   1.000
_cell.length_c   1.000
_cell.angle_alpha   90.00
_cell.angle_beta   90.00
_cell.angle_gamma   90.00
#
_symmetry.space_group_name_H-M   'P 1'
#
loop_
_entity.id
_entity.type
_entity.pdbx_description
1 polymer ?
#
loop_
_entity_poly.entity_id
_entity_poly.type
_entity_poly.pdbx_seq_one_letter_code
_entity_poly.pdbx_strand_id
1 'polypeptide(L)'
;MDIPMMASLATNKDGEGAKKKSMYNLKLTSEQVDKLGDVLNARGWPTREVQYARHAFDGDNVKVVAYESGKLVVQGKGTEDFVTNILEPEVTGEFKLGYEEVNHPEWFEPHAGLDESGKGDLFGPVVSACVIADGDMVKAWMAQGIRDSKTITDGAIMKMAKSIASTKGVVIKTAFSGMEKYNELYLKFGENLNKLLAWLHGKALNDALKLRKPKWGLLDQFSKQPLVQKYVEGTDFDLQMRTKAEEDPVVAAASIIARATWLQQMKKLEEHAGCKIPKGSGSQAKEAATEIFMKVGESRMKEFCKMHFKTAYEAMGKKPPAKKVWNPKWKK
;
A
#
# COMPACT_ATOMS: atom_id res chain seq x y z
N MET A 1 18.34 -12.60 -2.32
CA MET A 1 18.38 -12.63 -3.80
C MET A 1 18.25 -11.21 -4.25
N ASP A 2 19.30 -10.68 -4.79
CA ASP A 2 19.36 -9.30 -5.25
C ASP A 2 18.58 -9.14 -6.55
N ILE A 3 17.87 -8.03 -6.68
CA ILE A 3 17.29 -7.61 -7.97
C ILE A 3 18.49 -7.33 -8.89
N PRO A 4 18.59 -7.91 -10.09
CA PRO A 4 19.68 -7.56 -10.99
C PRO A 4 19.60 -6.07 -11.32
N MET A 5 20.68 -5.33 -11.04
CA MET A 5 20.92 -3.96 -11.49
C MET A 5 20.86 -3.93 -13.01
N MET A 6 19.83 -3.31 -13.58
CA MET A 6 19.88 -2.90 -14.97
C MET A 6 20.72 -1.63 -15.05
N ALA A 7 21.89 -1.78 -15.66
CA ALA A 7 22.74 -0.66 -16.03
C ALA A 7 22.21 0.03 -17.29
N SER A 8 22.29 1.36 -17.26
CA SER A 8 22.47 2.31 -18.37
C SER A 8 21.46 2.30 -19.52
N LEU A 9 20.77 3.43 -19.67
CA LEU A 9 20.71 4.19 -20.94
C LEU A 9 20.13 5.59 -20.73
N ALA A 10 20.98 6.54 -21.09
CA ALA A 10 20.72 7.85 -21.73
C ALA A 10 19.82 8.89 -21.06
N THR A 11 20.48 9.97 -20.72
CA THR A 11 20.02 11.35 -20.56
C THR A 11 19.02 11.78 -21.60
N ASN A 12 17.85 12.28 -21.14
CA ASN A 12 17.16 13.37 -21.83
C ASN A 12 16.74 14.40 -20.77
N LYS A 13 17.29 15.59 -20.96
CA LYS A 13 16.85 16.82 -20.34
C LYS A 13 15.48 17.17 -20.93
N ASP A 14 14.47 17.31 -20.09
CA ASP A 14 13.43 18.32 -20.25
C ASP A 14 12.74 18.45 -18.89
N GLY A 15 12.70 19.70 -18.37
CA GLY A 15 12.10 20.03 -17.09
C GLY A 15 10.57 19.90 -17.16
N GLU A 16 10.04 18.78 -16.77
CA GLU A 16 8.62 18.64 -16.44
C GLU A 16 8.40 19.19 -15.03
N GLY A 17 7.69 20.32 -14.95
CA GLY A 17 7.17 20.87 -13.71
C GLY A 17 6.38 19.82 -12.95
N ALA A 18 6.48 19.84 -11.61
CA ALA A 18 5.77 18.95 -10.71
C ALA A 18 4.29 18.82 -11.14
N LYS A 19 3.82 17.59 -11.40
CA LYS A 19 2.42 17.35 -11.79
C LYS A 19 1.53 17.80 -10.64
N LYS A 20 0.76 18.87 -10.85
CA LYS A 20 -0.25 19.36 -9.90
C LYS A 20 -1.21 18.23 -9.54
N LYS A 21 -1.59 18.14 -8.27
CA LYS A 21 -2.50 17.14 -7.75
C LYS A 21 -3.86 17.26 -8.45
N SER A 22 -4.26 16.21 -9.15
CA SER A 22 -5.50 16.20 -9.96
C SER A 22 -6.71 15.61 -9.23
N MET A 23 -6.54 15.11 -8.01
CA MET A 23 -7.60 14.56 -7.18
C MET A 23 -7.28 14.76 -5.70
N TYR A 24 -8.29 15.15 -4.92
CA TYR A 24 -8.22 15.28 -3.46
C TYR A 24 -9.51 14.74 -2.83
N ASN A 25 -9.39 13.88 -1.83
CA ASN A 25 -10.51 13.29 -1.12
C ASN A 25 -10.36 13.60 0.36
N LEU A 26 -11.47 14.03 0.99
CA LEU A 26 -11.52 14.36 2.41
C LEU A 26 -12.87 13.93 2.96
N LYS A 27 -12.95 13.66 4.26
CA LYS A 27 -14.21 13.51 4.97
C LYS A 27 -14.50 14.79 5.75
N LEU A 28 -15.59 15.45 5.42
CA LEU A 28 -16.08 16.65 6.05
C LEU A 28 -17.15 16.31 7.10
N THR A 29 -17.31 17.17 8.10
CA THR A 29 -18.49 17.16 8.97
C THR A 29 -19.71 17.69 8.20
N SER A 30 -20.92 17.48 8.71
CA SER A 30 -22.14 18.03 8.08
C SER A 30 -22.06 19.54 7.96
N GLU A 31 -21.61 20.24 9.01
CA GLU A 31 -21.44 21.69 9.05
C GLU A 31 -20.42 22.18 8.00
N GLN A 32 -19.32 21.44 7.81
CA GLN A 32 -18.34 21.78 6.79
C GLN A 32 -18.87 21.56 5.38
N VAL A 33 -19.73 20.56 5.16
CA VAL A 33 -20.41 20.35 3.87
C VAL A 33 -21.35 21.52 3.56
N ASP A 34 -22.15 21.96 4.54
CA ASP A 34 -23.06 23.09 4.37
C ASP A 34 -22.27 24.38 4.11
N LYS A 35 -21.23 24.64 4.90
CA LYS A 35 -20.34 25.79 4.73
C LYS A 35 -19.67 25.81 3.35
N LEU A 36 -19.24 24.64 2.82
CA LEU A 36 -18.70 24.52 1.48
C LEU A 36 -19.72 24.95 0.42
N GLY A 37 -20.98 24.50 0.59
CA GLY A 37 -22.08 24.91 -0.28
C GLY A 37 -22.27 26.43 -0.29
N ASP A 38 -22.30 27.05 0.89
CA ASP A 38 -22.46 28.50 1.04
C ASP A 38 -21.32 29.28 0.40
N VAL A 39 -20.06 28.85 0.65
CA VAL A 39 -18.86 29.48 0.10
C VAL A 39 -18.83 29.42 -1.42
N LEU A 40 -19.19 28.29 -2.04
CA LEU A 40 -19.15 28.14 -3.48
C LEU A 40 -20.35 28.81 -4.19
N ASN A 41 -21.53 28.76 -3.56
CA ASN A 41 -22.70 29.52 -4.04
C ASN A 41 -22.45 31.03 -4.00
N ALA A 42 -21.87 31.56 -2.93
CA ALA A 42 -21.52 32.98 -2.82
C ALA A 42 -20.50 33.41 -3.89
N ARG A 43 -19.69 32.50 -4.38
CA ARG A 43 -18.74 32.70 -5.49
C ARG A 43 -19.37 32.54 -6.88
N GLY A 44 -20.63 32.16 -6.94
CA GLY A 44 -21.35 31.95 -8.20
C GLY A 44 -20.86 30.71 -8.99
N TRP A 45 -20.36 29.70 -8.31
CA TRP A 45 -19.92 28.48 -9.01
C TRP A 45 -21.13 27.73 -9.59
N PRO A 46 -21.06 27.30 -10.87
CA PRO A 46 -22.11 26.47 -11.47
C PRO A 46 -22.38 25.18 -10.68
N THR A 47 -23.64 24.92 -10.38
CA THR A 47 -24.07 23.68 -9.75
C THR A 47 -24.37 22.61 -10.78
N ARG A 48 -24.26 21.34 -10.38
CA ARG A 48 -24.66 20.19 -11.18
C ARG A 48 -25.32 19.13 -10.31
N GLU A 49 -26.13 18.27 -10.92
CA GLU A 49 -26.73 17.14 -10.21
C GLU A 49 -25.79 15.94 -10.21
N VAL A 50 -25.56 15.37 -9.03
CA VAL A 50 -24.82 14.13 -8.82
C VAL A 50 -25.57 13.28 -7.79
N GLN A 51 -25.79 12.03 -8.10
CA GLN A 51 -26.52 11.11 -7.23
C GLN A 51 -25.85 11.01 -5.85
N TYR A 52 -26.64 11.13 -4.80
CA TYR A 52 -26.19 11.13 -3.39
C TYR A 52 -25.25 12.29 -3.00
N ALA A 53 -25.10 13.31 -3.83
CA ALA A 53 -24.37 14.52 -3.44
C ALA A 53 -25.33 15.51 -2.78
N ARG A 54 -24.89 16.15 -1.67
CA ARG A 54 -25.55 17.31 -1.09
C ARG A 54 -25.22 18.57 -1.88
N HIS A 55 -23.96 18.68 -2.33
CA HIS A 55 -23.50 19.77 -3.17
C HIS A 55 -22.57 19.22 -4.27
N ALA A 56 -22.72 19.73 -5.49
CA ALA A 56 -21.79 19.46 -6.56
C ALA A 56 -21.63 20.71 -7.45
N PHE A 57 -20.37 21.09 -7.70
CA PHE A 57 -20.00 22.30 -8.41
C PHE A 57 -18.96 22.01 -9.50
N ASP A 58 -19.04 22.78 -10.57
CA ASP A 58 -18.01 22.83 -11.61
C ASP A 58 -17.32 24.19 -11.55
N GLY A 59 -16.06 24.21 -11.11
CA GLY A 59 -15.22 25.39 -11.12
C GLY A 59 -14.24 25.40 -12.29
N ASP A 60 -13.38 26.41 -12.35
CA ASP A 60 -12.35 26.51 -13.38
C ASP A 60 -11.32 25.38 -13.20
N ASN A 61 -11.35 24.43 -14.15
CA ASN A 61 -10.51 23.23 -14.15
C ASN A 61 -10.63 22.32 -12.92
N VAL A 62 -11.70 22.46 -12.12
CA VAL A 62 -11.92 21.65 -10.93
C VAL A 62 -13.40 21.28 -10.74
N LYS A 63 -13.69 20.06 -10.38
CA LYS A 63 -15.00 19.52 -10.01
C LYS A 63 -15.01 19.21 -8.53
N VAL A 64 -16.02 19.68 -7.83
CA VAL A 64 -16.16 19.53 -6.38
C VAL A 64 -17.47 18.82 -6.11
N VAL A 65 -17.44 17.66 -5.42
CA VAL A 65 -18.61 16.90 -5.06
C VAL A 65 -18.56 16.55 -3.56
N ALA A 66 -19.50 17.07 -2.81
CA ALA A 66 -19.70 16.74 -1.41
C ALA A 66 -20.94 15.86 -1.27
N TYR A 67 -20.75 14.62 -0.83
CA TYR A 67 -21.79 13.61 -0.67
C TYR A 67 -22.50 13.73 0.69
N GLU A 68 -23.73 13.21 0.79
CA GLU A 68 -24.49 13.11 2.04
C GLU A 68 -23.72 12.37 3.15
N SER A 69 -22.86 11.45 2.79
CA SER A 69 -21.99 10.74 3.74
C SER A 69 -20.86 11.59 4.37
N GLY A 70 -20.75 12.85 3.95
CA GLY A 70 -19.63 13.75 4.29
C GLY A 70 -18.36 13.54 3.44
N LYS A 71 -18.37 12.57 2.50
CA LYS A 71 -17.22 12.39 1.60
C LYS A 71 -17.16 13.56 0.62
N LEU A 72 -16.02 14.25 0.58
CA LEU A 72 -15.67 15.25 -0.42
C LEU A 72 -14.76 14.63 -1.47
N VAL A 73 -15.05 14.88 -2.74
CA VAL A 73 -14.19 14.55 -3.89
C VAL A 73 -13.94 15.82 -4.68
N VAL A 74 -12.69 16.22 -4.79
CA VAL A 74 -12.22 17.33 -5.63
C VAL A 74 -11.38 16.75 -6.76
N GLN A 75 -11.69 17.11 -8.01
CA GLN A 75 -11.03 16.50 -9.17
C GLN A 75 -10.82 17.51 -10.29
N GLY A 76 -9.63 17.51 -10.87
CA GLY A 76 -9.26 18.38 -12.00
C GLY A 76 -7.89 19.02 -11.81
N LYS A 77 -7.42 19.76 -12.82
CA LYS A 77 -6.12 20.45 -12.79
C LYS A 77 -6.05 21.56 -11.74
N GLY A 78 -7.20 22.16 -11.38
CA GLY A 78 -7.34 23.20 -10.38
C GLY A 78 -7.51 22.68 -8.95
N THR A 79 -7.36 21.37 -8.70
CA THR A 79 -7.57 20.74 -7.38
C THR A 79 -6.69 21.37 -6.30
N GLU A 80 -5.41 21.55 -6.56
CA GLU A 80 -4.46 22.12 -5.60
C GLU A 80 -4.83 23.56 -5.25
N ASP A 81 -5.08 24.38 -6.28
CA ASP A 81 -5.45 25.78 -6.10
C ASP A 81 -6.77 25.92 -5.32
N PHE A 82 -7.76 25.06 -5.58
CA PHE A 82 -9.02 25.03 -4.85
C PHE A 82 -8.82 24.65 -3.38
N VAL A 83 -8.04 23.60 -3.11
CA VAL A 83 -7.83 23.13 -1.73
C VAL A 83 -7.10 24.20 -0.92
N THR A 84 -6.01 24.74 -1.43
CA THR A 84 -5.16 25.71 -0.72
C THR A 84 -5.84 27.06 -0.53
N ASN A 85 -6.61 27.53 -1.51
CA ASN A 85 -7.15 28.90 -1.48
C ASN A 85 -8.62 28.98 -1.03
N ILE A 86 -9.37 27.88 -1.05
CA ILE A 86 -10.80 27.90 -0.71
C ILE A 86 -11.13 26.86 0.39
N LEU A 87 -10.84 25.57 0.15
CA LEU A 87 -11.28 24.52 1.05
C LEU A 87 -10.64 24.64 2.44
N GLU A 88 -9.33 24.75 2.49
CA GLU A 88 -8.59 24.80 3.77
C GLU A 88 -8.84 26.10 4.54
N PRO A 89 -8.68 27.30 3.96
CA PRO A 89 -8.85 28.52 4.71
C PRO A 89 -10.31 28.86 5.06
N GLU A 90 -11.27 28.51 4.20
CA GLU A 90 -12.63 28.98 4.36
C GLU A 90 -13.62 27.93 4.84
N VAL A 91 -13.34 26.66 4.65
CA VAL A 91 -14.26 25.58 5.01
C VAL A 91 -13.76 24.77 6.21
N THR A 92 -12.55 24.22 6.11
CA THR A 92 -12.04 23.35 7.17
C THR A 92 -11.29 24.09 8.27
N GLY A 93 -10.63 25.19 7.96
CA GLY A 93 -9.73 25.88 8.87
C GLY A 93 -8.44 25.10 9.18
N GLU A 94 -8.21 24.00 8.49
CA GLU A 94 -7.04 23.12 8.68
C GLU A 94 -6.16 23.15 7.42
N PHE A 95 -4.92 23.61 7.56
CA PHE A 95 -3.94 23.70 6.46
C PHE A 95 -3.12 22.42 6.40
N LYS A 96 -3.42 21.54 5.44
CA LYS A 96 -2.78 20.23 5.28
C LYS A 96 -2.00 20.10 3.97
N LEU A 97 -2.55 20.62 2.88
CA LEU A 97 -1.93 20.53 1.57
C LEU A 97 -0.79 21.55 1.45
N GLY A 98 0.43 21.03 1.24
CA GLY A 98 1.62 21.89 1.17
C GLY A 98 2.24 22.26 2.52
N TYR A 99 1.61 21.87 3.64
CA TYR A 99 2.10 22.09 5.00
C TYR A 99 2.56 20.80 5.68
N GLU A 100 2.83 19.76 4.91
CA GLU A 100 3.22 18.45 5.45
C GLU A 100 4.50 18.52 6.29
N GLU A 101 5.46 19.34 5.89
CA GLU A 101 6.72 19.53 6.63
C GLU A 101 6.51 20.20 8.00
N VAL A 102 5.45 20.99 8.13
CA VAL A 102 5.06 21.64 9.39
C VAL A 102 4.22 20.71 10.26
N ASN A 103 3.28 19.99 9.63
CA ASN A 103 2.34 19.12 10.33
C ASN A 103 2.95 17.76 10.69
N HIS A 104 3.93 17.29 9.92
CA HIS A 104 4.59 15.99 10.03
C HIS A 104 6.09 16.12 9.81
N PRO A 105 6.82 16.91 10.63
CA PRO A 105 8.26 17.08 10.47
C PRO A 105 9.03 15.77 10.53
N GLU A 106 8.52 14.77 11.26
CA GLU A 106 9.09 13.43 11.38
C GLU A 106 9.18 12.68 10.04
N TRP A 107 8.28 12.96 9.06
CA TRP A 107 8.35 12.32 7.75
C TRP A 107 9.59 12.71 6.95
N PHE A 108 10.17 13.86 7.27
CA PHE A 108 11.35 14.43 6.59
C PHE A 108 12.67 14.08 7.31
N GLU A 109 12.60 13.44 8.46
CA GLU A 109 13.76 12.83 9.09
C GLU A 109 14.11 11.50 8.40
N PRO A 110 15.43 11.11 8.37
CA PRO A 110 15.79 9.80 7.86
C PRO A 110 15.14 8.67 8.67
N HIS A 111 14.31 7.84 8.02
CA HIS A 111 13.64 6.73 8.68
C HIS A 111 13.37 5.56 7.74
N ALA A 112 12.94 4.43 8.32
CA ALA A 112 12.52 3.25 7.58
C ALA A 112 11.00 3.15 7.54
N GLY A 113 10.43 2.93 6.34
CA GLY A 113 9.02 2.58 6.16
C GLY A 113 8.87 1.10 5.81
N LEU A 114 7.89 0.43 6.38
CA LEU A 114 7.60 -0.99 6.13
C LEU A 114 6.13 -1.21 5.82
N ASP A 115 5.88 -2.07 4.82
CA ASP A 115 4.54 -2.54 4.48
C ASP A 115 4.60 -3.89 3.76
N GLU A 116 3.44 -4.55 3.55
CA GLU A 116 3.34 -5.84 2.87
C GLU A 116 2.31 -5.84 1.74
N SER A 117 2.43 -6.85 0.85
CA SER A 117 1.44 -7.14 -0.19
C SER A 117 1.20 -8.63 -0.34
N GLY A 118 0.04 -9.01 -0.87
CA GLY A 118 -0.33 -10.40 -1.16
C GLY A 118 -0.95 -11.17 0.00
N LYS A 119 -1.23 -10.55 1.14
CA LYS A 119 -1.79 -11.21 2.33
C LYS A 119 -3.18 -11.81 2.10
N GLY A 120 -4.04 -11.13 1.35
CA GLY A 120 -5.43 -11.51 1.06
C GLY A 120 -5.62 -12.34 -0.20
N ASP A 121 -4.56 -12.64 -0.94
CA ASP A 121 -4.62 -13.33 -2.23
C ASP A 121 -4.37 -14.82 -2.06
N LEU A 122 -5.17 -15.65 -2.76
CA LEU A 122 -4.99 -17.11 -2.78
C LEU A 122 -3.65 -17.49 -3.40
N PHE A 123 -3.29 -16.80 -4.47
CA PHE A 123 -2.09 -17.02 -5.27
C PHE A 123 -0.99 -16.05 -4.93
N GLY A 124 0.23 -16.45 -5.23
CA GLY A 124 1.42 -15.63 -5.04
C GLY A 124 1.86 -15.52 -3.57
N PRO A 125 3.10 -15.15 -3.33
CA PRO A 125 3.66 -15.06 -1.99
C PRO A 125 3.07 -13.88 -1.21
N VAL A 126 3.36 -13.81 0.09
CA VAL A 126 3.32 -12.55 0.83
C VAL A 126 4.68 -11.90 0.71
N VAL A 127 4.71 -10.63 0.36
CA VAL A 127 5.93 -9.82 0.19
C VAL A 127 5.92 -8.72 1.24
N SER A 128 6.94 -8.68 2.09
CA SER A 128 7.24 -7.53 2.95
C SER A 128 8.33 -6.69 2.30
N ALA A 129 8.18 -5.37 2.35
CA ALA A 129 9.18 -4.43 1.89
C ALA A 129 9.61 -3.47 3.01
N CYS A 130 10.87 -3.08 2.97
CA CYS A 130 11.44 -2.02 3.79
C CYS A 130 12.12 -1.01 2.86
N VAL A 131 11.77 0.26 3.03
CA VAL A 131 12.38 1.39 2.32
C VAL A 131 12.99 2.32 3.37
N ILE A 132 14.24 2.78 3.15
CA ILE A 132 14.86 3.82 3.97
C ILE A 132 15.10 5.04 3.09
N ALA A 133 14.58 6.18 3.52
CA ALA A 133 14.67 7.45 2.81
C ALA A 133 14.99 8.60 3.77
N ASP A 134 15.28 9.76 3.22
CA ASP A 134 15.42 11.04 3.93
C ASP A 134 14.48 12.10 3.36
N GLY A 135 14.49 13.28 3.96
CA GLY A 135 13.53 14.35 3.62
C GLY A 135 13.57 14.80 2.17
N ASP A 136 14.74 14.83 1.53
CA ASP A 136 14.85 15.23 0.12
C ASP A 136 14.20 14.22 -0.81
N MET A 137 14.37 12.92 -0.52
CA MET A 137 13.68 11.84 -1.24
C MET A 137 12.17 11.91 -1.03
N VAL A 138 11.73 12.15 0.22
CA VAL A 138 10.31 12.30 0.56
C VAL A 138 9.69 13.47 -0.19
N LYS A 139 10.32 14.65 -0.22
CA LYS A 139 9.86 15.81 -0.99
C LYS A 139 9.70 15.49 -2.48
N ALA A 140 10.70 14.83 -3.07
CA ALA A 140 10.66 14.43 -4.47
C ALA A 140 9.54 13.43 -4.77
N TRP A 141 9.29 12.47 -3.87
CA TRP A 141 8.23 11.48 -4.02
C TRP A 141 6.83 12.09 -3.85
N MET A 142 6.65 12.98 -2.90
CA MET A 142 5.39 13.70 -2.71
C MET A 142 5.03 14.53 -3.94
N ALA A 143 6.00 15.22 -4.55
CA ALA A 143 5.82 15.95 -5.79
C ALA A 143 5.41 15.03 -6.97
N GLN A 144 5.78 13.75 -6.94
CA GLN A 144 5.38 12.72 -7.92
C GLN A 144 4.05 12.04 -7.58
N GLY A 145 3.41 12.37 -6.47
CA GLY A 145 2.15 11.77 -6.02
C GLY A 145 2.32 10.39 -5.34
N ILE A 146 3.53 10.05 -4.87
CA ILE A 146 3.82 8.84 -4.09
C ILE A 146 3.32 9.03 -2.66
N ARG A 147 2.02 9.11 -2.47
CA ARG A 147 1.39 9.32 -1.16
C ARG A 147 0.11 8.52 -0.96
N ASP A 148 -0.54 8.11 -2.04
CA ASP A 148 -1.81 7.39 -1.99
C ASP A 148 -1.80 6.24 -3.00
N SER A 149 -1.49 5.03 -2.53
CA SER A 149 -1.35 3.83 -3.38
C SER A 149 -2.65 3.03 -3.54
N LYS A 150 -3.70 3.29 -2.74
CA LYS A 150 -4.86 2.39 -2.62
C LYS A 150 -5.75 2.31 -3.87
N THR A 151 -5.73 3.34 -4.71
CA THR A 151 -6.56 3.42 -5.93
C THR A 151 -5.76 3.33 -7.23
N ILE A 152 -4.47 3.00 -7.13
CA ILE A 152 -3.54 3.04 -8.25
C ILE A 152 -3.60 1.77 -9.08
N THR A 153 -3.62 1.89 -10.42
CA THR A 153 -3.57 0.75 -11.34
C THR A 153 -2.22 0.03 -11.26
N ASP A 154 -2.18 -1.26 -11.60
CA ASP A 154 -0.93 -2.04 -11.58
C ASP A 154 0.17 -1.43 -12.46
N GLY A 155 -0.20 -0.89 -13.63
CA GLY A 155 0.75 -0.21 -14.50
C GLY A 155 1.37 1.05 -13.87
N ALA A 156 0.57 1.80 -13.10
CA ALA A 156 1.07 2.96 -12.37
C ALA A 156 1.94 2.54 -11.18
N ILE A 157 1.57 1.49 -10.44
CA ILE A 157 2.41 0.88 -9.38
C ILE A 157 3.79 0.50 -9.92
N MET A 158 3.87 -0.15 -11.08
CA MET A 158 5.17 -0.53 -11.67
C MET A 158 6.02 0.70 -12.05
N LYS A 159 5.39 1.77 -12.56
CA LYS A 159 6.08 3.03 -12.88
C LYS A 159 6.59 3.72 -11.62
N MET A 160 5.76 3.82 -10.59
CA MET A 160 6.14 4.43 -9.30
C MET A 160 7.25 3.64 -8.61
N ALA A 161 7.15 2.31 -8.58
CA ALA A 161 8.21 1.46 -8.01
C ALA A 161 9.54 1.67 -8.72
N LYS A 162 9.54 1.82 -10.06
CA LYS A 162 10.74 2.15 -10.83
C LYS A 162 11.29 3.52 -10.46
N SER A 163 10.43 4.54 -10.29
CA SER A 163 10.83 5.88 -9.87
C SER A 163 11.47 5.86 -8.48
N ILE A 164 10.82 5.20 -7.50
CA ILE A 164 11.37 5.03 -6.15
C ILE A 164 12.73 4.34 -6.20
N ALA A 165 12.84 3.23 -6.93
CA ALA A 165 14.10 2.48 -7.05
C ALA A 165 15.23 3.25 -7.75
N SER A 166 14.89 4.23 -8.59
CA SER A 166 15.86 5.10 -9.27
C SER A 166 16.31 6.30 -8.42
N THR A 167 15.70 6.51 -7.26
CA THR A 167 16.06 7.62 -6.36
C THR A 167 17.45 7.39 -5.78
N LYS A 168 18.34 8.35 -5.96
CA LYS A 168 19.73 8.24 -5.49
C LYS A 168 19.78 8.13 -3.96
N GLY A 169 20.45 7.11 -3.45
CA GLY A 169 20.65 6.92 -2.01
C GLY A 169 19.51 6.22 -1.28
N VAL A 170 18.39 5.89 -1.95
CA VAL A 170 17.32 5.09 -1.35
C VAL A 170 17.83 3.68 -1.03
N VAL A 171 17.40 3.13 0.10
CA VAL A 171 17.62 1.72 0.43
C VAL A 171 16.30 0.98 0.31
N ILE A 172 16.28 -0.11 -0.46
CA ILE A 172 15.11 -0.95 -0.66
C ILE A 172 15.50 -2.40 -0.39
N LYS A 173 14.76 -3.07 0.48
CA LYS A 173 14.86 -4.50 0.71
C LYS A 173 13.48 -5.13 0.76
N THR A 174 13.36 -6.32 0.16
CA THR A 174 12.13 -7.11 0.18
C THR A 174 12.40 -8.49 0.73
N ALA A 175 11.43 -9.04 1.44
CA ALA A 175 11.48 -10.40 1.94
C ALA A 175 10.21 -11.14 1.53
N PHE A 176 10.39 -12.25 0.83
CA PHE A 176 9.33 -13.18 0.41
C PHE A 176 9.92 -14.57 0.14
N SER A 177 9.08 -15.53 -0.11
CA SER A 177 9.48 -16.88 -0.50
C SER A 177 8.64 -17.39 -1.67
N GLY A 178 9.11 -18.36 -2.42
CA GLY A 178 8.27 -19.10 -3.39
C GLY A 178 7.11 -19.81 -2.69
N MET A 179 6.07 -20.19 -3.43
CA MET A 179 4.81 -20.67 -2.88
C MET A 179 4.95 -21.94 -2.03
N GLU A 180 5.72 -22.92 -2.48
CA GLU A 180 5.96 -24.14 -1.71
C GLU A 180 6.63 -23.80 -0.37
N LYS A 181 7.69 -22.99 -0.40
CA LYS A 181 8.38 -22.54 0.81
C LYS A 181 7.50 -21.68 1.71
N TYR A 182 6.60 -20.87 1.14
CA TYR A 182 5.61 -20.12 1.91
C TYR A 182 4.72 -21.06 2.73
N ASN A 183 4.20 -22.12 2.13
CA ASN A 183 3.35 -23.09 2.82
C ASN A 183 4.11 -23.82 3.92
N GLU A 184 5.37 -24.20 3.70
CA GLU A 184 6.23 -24.78 4.77
C GLU A 184 6.45 -23.80 5.92
N LEU A 185 6.78 -22.55 5.61
CA LEU A 185 6.99 -21.50 6.61
C LEU A 185 5.71 -21.22 7.40
N TYR A 186 4.55 -21.18 6.74
CA TYR A 186 3.28 -20.99 7.42
C TYR A 186 3.05 -22.08 8.50
N LEU A 187 3.32 -23.35 8.17
CA LEU A 187 3.26 -24.46 9.14
C LEU A 187 4.31 -24.29 10.25
N LYS A 188 5.56 -23.96 9.89
CA LYS A 188 6.65 -23.72 10.84
C LYS A 188 6.33 -22.61 11.86
N PHE A 189 5.62 -21.57 11.44
CA PHE A 189 5.16 -20.49 12.30
C PHE A 189 3.84 -20.82 13.04
N GLY A 190 3.45 -22.09 13.09
CA GLY A 190 2.30 -22.59 13.83
C GLY A 190 0.96 -22.17 13.22
N GLU A 191 0.89 -22.11 11.90
CA GLU A 191 -0.31 -21.71 11.14
C GLU A 191 -0.78 -20.28 11.49
N ASN A 192 0.18 -19.40 11.83
CA ASN A 192 -0.09 -18.04 12.23
C ASN A 192 0.56 -17.06 11.25
N LEU A 193 -0.27 -16.47 10.38
CA LEU A 193 0.18 -15.52 9.36
C LEU A 193 0.87 -14.28 9.96
N ASN A 194 0.39 -13.78 11.11
CA ASN A 194 1.01 -12.60 11.72
C ASN A 194 2.43 -12.89 12.23
N LYS A 195 2.71 -14.13 12.69
CA LYS A 195 4.07 -14.54 13.08
C LYS A 195 4.99 -14.66 11.86
N LEU A 196 4.48 -15.20 10.75
CA LEU A 196 5.22 -15.28 9.50
C LEU A 196 5.50 -13.88 8.93
N LEU A 197 4.51 -12.99 8.93
CA LEU A 197 4.67 -11.58 8.53
C LEU A 197 5.71 -10.87 9.37
N ALA A 198 5.65 -11.04 10.71
CA ALA A 198 6.61 -10.43 11.61
C ALA A 198 8.06 -10.85 11.30
N TRP A 199 8.26 -12.12 10.96
CA TRP A 199 9.58 -12.61 10.54
C TRP A 199 10.01 -12.02 9.19
N LEU A 200 9.10 -11.92 8.20
CA LEU A 200 9.40 -11.33 6.90
C LEU A 200 9.76 -9.84 7.04
N HIS A 201 9.00 -9.08 7.85
CA HIS A 201 9.30 -7.67 8.12
C HIS A 201 10.65 -7.51 8.82
N GLY A 202 10.92 -8.32 9.85
CA GLY A 202 12.22 -8.31 10.53
C GLY A 202 13.38 -8.60 9.57
N LYS A 203 13.19 -9.57 8.65
CA LYS A 203 14.20 -9.88 7.64
C LYS A 203 14.44 -8.71 6.67
N ALA A 204 13.38 -8.12 6.11
CA ALA A 204 13.50 -6.98 5.20
C ALA A 204 14.16 -5.79 5.90
N LEU A 205 13.76 -5.50 7.14
CA LEU A 205 14.31 -4.42 7.95
C LEU A 205 15.79 -4.63 8.26
N ASN A 206 16.18 -5.80 8.78
CA ASN A 206 17.57 -6.08 9.11
C ASN A 206 18.49 -5.99 7.89
N ASP A 207 18.03 -6.50 6.74
CA ASP A 207 18.78 -6.40 5.49
C ASP A 207 18.91 -4.94 4.99
N ALA A 208 17.93 -4.09 5.26
CA ALA A 208 17.99 -2.66 4.98
C ALA A 208 18.93 -1.92 5.97
N LEU A 209 18.85 -2.23 7.27
CA LEU A 209 19.66 -1.62 8.31
C LEU A 209 21.17 -1.92 8.16
N LYS A 210 21.55 -3.00 7.48
CA LYS A 210 22.94 -3.29 7.11
C LYS A 210 23.54 -2.27 6.14
N LEU A 211 22.68 -1.61 5.34
CA LEU A 211 23.09 -0.63 4.33
C LEU A 211 22.99 0.81 4.82
N ARG A 212 21.94 1.11 5.60
CA ARG A 212 21.73 2.45 6.19
C ARG A 212 20.99 2.29 7.52
N LYS A 213 21.45 2.96 8.57
CA LYS A 213 20.90 2.87 9.93
C LYS A 213 20.23 4.19 10.32
N PRO A 214 18.96 4.42 10.05
CA PRO A 214 18.20 5.52 10.63
C PRO A 214 17.94 5.22 12.12
N LYS A 215 17.51 6.22 12.88
CA LYS A 215 17.20 6.07 14.31
C LYS A 215 15.90 5.30 14.54
N TRP A 216 14.94 5.44 13.63
CA TRP A 216 13.59 4.91 13.78
C TRP A 216 13.00 4.42 12.46
N GLY A 217 11.88 3.72 12.56
CA GLY A 217 11.08 3.29 11.42
C GLY A 217 9.63 3.12 11.77
N LEU A 218 8.78 3.12 10.76
CA LEU A 218 7.34 3.00 10.86
C LEU A 218 6.84 1.82 10.05
N LEU A 219 5.97 1.01 10.69
CA LEU A 219 5.31 -0.14 10.09
C LEU A 219 3.80 0.04 10.13
N ASP A 220 3.10 -0.24 9.02
CA ASP A 220 1.65 -0.34 9.05
C ASP A 220 1.20 -1.52 9.90
N GLN A 221 0.27 -1.23 10.85
CA GLN A 221 -0.06 -2.16 11.92
C GLN A 221 -0.92 -3.32 11.42
N PHE A 222 -0.33 -4.49 11.24
CA PHE A 222 -1.04 -5.73 10.91
C PHE A 222 -1.42 -6.57 12.14
N SER A 223 -0.90 -6.26 13.32
CA SER A 223 -1.15 -6.95 14.59
C SER A 223 -1.17 -5.98 15.76
N LYS A 224 -2.04 -6.23 16.76
CA LYS A 224 -2.04 -5.48 18.01
C LYS A 224 -0.81 -5.76 18.89
N GLN A 225 -0.14 -6.90 18.68
CA GLN A 225 1.07 -7.26 19.42
C GLN A 225 2.32 -6.82 18.64
N PRO A 226 3.38 -6.38 19.31
CA PRO A 226 4.64 -5.94 18.71
C PRO A 226 5.48 -7.14 18.27
N LEU A 227 4.96 -7.94 17.33
CA LEU A 227 5.58 -9.22 16.94
C LEU A 227 6.90 -9.02 16.18
N VAL A 228 7.11 -7.90 15.53
CA VAL A 228 8.28 -7.64 14.67
C VAL A 228 9.53 -7.35 15.52
N GLN A 229 9.38 -6.65 16.67
CA GLN A 229 10.50 -6.27 17.54
C GLN A 229 11.45 -7.43 17.89
N LYS A 230 10.91 -8.61 18.12
CA LYS A 230 11.72 -9.80 18.46
C LYS A 230 12.61 -10.32 17.31
N TYR A 231 12.40 -9.80 16.10
CA TYR A 231 13.20 -10.13 14.93
C TYR A 231 14.11 -8.99 14.49
N VAL A 232 14.04 -7.83 15.16
CA VAL A 232 14.93 -6.68 14.88
C VAL A 232 16.28 -6.96 15.52
N GLU A 233 17.33 -6.91 14.73
CA GLU A 233 18.72 -7.06 15.20
C GLU A 233 19.25 -5.72 15.71
N GLY A 234 19.77 -5.70 16.95
CA GLY A 234 20.28 -4.51 17.62
C GLY A 234 19.22 -3.83 18.50
N THR A 235 19.70 -3.05 19.48
CA THR A 235 18.88 -2.43 20.53
C THR A 235 18.54 -0.97 20.27
N ASP A 236 19.22 -0.31 19.30
CA ASP A 236 19.19 1.14 19.15
C ASP A 236 18.24 1.62 18.03
N PHE A 237 17.38 0.74 17.51
CA PHE A 237 16.42 1.05 16.46
C PHE A 237 15.00 1.08 17.04
N ASP A 238 14.34 2.25 16.96
CA ASP A 238 12.96 2.42 17.40
C ASP A 238 12.00 2.04 16.26
N LEU A 239 11.40 0.85 16.33
CA LEU A 239 10.36 0.42 15.40
C LEU A 239 8.97 0.76 15.94
N GLN A 240 8.35 1.76 15.38
CA GLN A 240 6.99 2.17 15.66
C GLN A 240 5.98 1.44 14.79
N MET A 241 4.78 1.18 15.33
CA MET A 241 3.67 0.57 14.60
C MET A 241 2.41 1.38 14.84
N ARG A 242 1.75 1.82 13.76
CA ARG A 242 0.46 2.50 13.85
C ARG A 242 -0.46 2.10 12.70
N THR A 243 -1.76 2.21 12.92
CA THR A 243 -2.76 2.05 11.87
C THR A 243 -2.70 3.25 10.92
N LYS A 244 -2.94 3.02 9.64
CA LYS A 244 -2.85 4.03 8.57
C LYS A 244 -1.44 4.63 8.45
N ALA A 245 -0.43 3.82 8.72
CA ALA A 245 0.96 4.26 8.56
C ALA A 245 1.31 4.61 7.10
N GLU A 246 0.51 4.15 6.13
CA GLU A 246 0.64 4.51 4.72
C GLU A 246 0.42 6.00 4.41
N GLU A 247 -0.04 6.80 5.38
CA GLU A 247 -0.03 8.27 5.27
C GLU A 247 1.41 8.82 5.22
N ASP A 248 2.35 8.14 5.84
CA ASP A 248 3.77 8.42 5.77
C ASP A 248 4.32 8.07 4.37
N PRO A 249 5.02 8.99 3.68
CA PRO A 249 5.50 8.76 2.31
C PRO A 249 6.51 7.61 2.17
N VAL A 250 7.28 7.30 3.22
CA VAL A 250 8.27 6.20 3.19
C VAL A 250 7.57 4.85 3.37
N VAL A 251 6.52 4.78 4.20
CA VAL A 251 5.64 3.60 4.30
C VAL A 251 4.85 3.42 3.01
N ALA A 252 4.31 4.51 2.42
CA ALA A 252 3.66 4.46 1.11
C ALA A 252 4.60 3.94 0.01
N ALA A 253 5.86 4.36 0.01
CA ALA A 253 6.88 3.84 -0.90
C ALA A 253 7.12 2.33 -0.67
N ALA A 254 7.18 1.88 0.59
CA ALA A 254 7.29 0.46 0.92
C ALA A 254 6.09 -0.35 0.41
N SER A 255 4.87 0.18 0.56
CA SER A 255 3.63 -0.41 0.02
C SER A 255 3.71 -0.61 -1.50
N ILE A 256 4.13 0.43 -2.23
CA ILE A 256 4.31 0.39 -3.69
C ILE A 256 5.37 -0.66 -4.08
N ILE A 257 6.50 -0.72 -3.38
CA ILE A 257 7.57 -1.70 -3.65
C ILE A 257 7.08 -3.13 -3.35
N ALA A 258 6.40 -3.34 -2.22
CA ALA A 258 5.82 -4.64 -1.87
C ALA A 258 4.84 -5.12 -2.96
N ARG A 259 3.94 -4.23 -3.39
CA ARG A 259 2.96 -4.52 -4.44
C ARG A 259 3.60 -4.78 -5.80
N ALA A 260 4.56 -3.96 -6.22
CA ALA A 260 5.27 -4.17 -7.48
C ALA A 260 6.02 -5.51 -7.49
N THR A 261 6.69 -5.84 -6.39
CA THR A 261 7.38 -7.13 -6.22
C THR A 261 6.38 -8.28 -6.29
N TRP A 262 5.23 -8.16 -5.60
CA TRP A 262 4.17 -9.16 -5.63
C TRP A 262 3.62 -9.36 -7.05
N LEU A 263 3.35 -8.30 -7.80
CA LEU A 263 2.92 -8.37 -9.21
C LEU A 263 3.92 -9.11 -10.10
N GLN A 264 5.22 -8.89 -9.88
CA GLN A 264 6.27 -9.62 -10.61
C GLN A 264 6.25 -11.12 -10.25
N GLN A 265 6.01 -11.48 -8.99
CA GLN A 265 5.90 -12.87 -8.58
C GLN A 265 4.62 -13.52 -9.13
N MET A 266 3.50 -12.79 -9.18
CA MET A 266 2.26 -13.26 -9.81
C MET A 266 2.46 -13.59 -11.28
N LYS A 267 3.17 -12.71 -12.02
CA LYS A 267 3.49 -12.97 -13.44
C LYS A 267 4.31 -14.27 -13.63
N LYS A 268 5.33 -14.47 -12.79
CA LYS A 268 6.12 -15.73 -12.83
C LYS A 268 5.26 -16.94 -12.48
N LEU A 269 4.31 -16.79 -11.57
CA LEU A 269 3.39 -17.86 -11.20
C LEU A 269 2.40 -18.17 -12.33
N GLU A 270 1.91 -17.17 -13.07
CA GLU A 270 1.10 -17.36 -14.29
C GLU A 270 1.86 -18.13 -15.36
N GLU A 271 3.12 -17.75 -15.60
CA GLU A 271 4.00 -18.45 -16.54
C GLU A 271 4.19 -19.93 -16.13
N HIS A 272 4.39 -20.19 -14.83
CA HIS A 272 4.52 -21.56 -14.28
C HIS A 272 3.22 -22.37 -14.37
N ALA A 273 2.06 -21.73 -14.14
CA ALA A 273 0.75 -22.38 -14.20
C ALA A 273 0.24 -22.59 -15.65
N GLY A 274 0.79 -21.84 -16.61
CA GLY A 274 0.31 -21.85 -18.00
C GLY A 274 -1.13 -21.35 -18.15
N CYS A 275 -1.60 -20.49 -17.23
CA CYS A 275 -2.91 -19.86 -17.28
C CYS A 275 -2.92 -18.53 -16.53
N LYS A 276 -3.94 -17.71 -16.80
CA LYS A 276 -4.16 -16.45 -16.06
C LYS A 276 -4.52 -16.72 -14.61
N ILE A 277 -3.91 -15.98 -13.69
CA ILE A 277 -4.15 -16.10 -12.26
C ILE A 277 -4.77 -14.79 -11.73
N PRO A 278 -6.03 -14.81 -11.25
CA PRO A 278 -6.68 -13.63 -10.72
C PRO A 278 -6.15 -13.26 -9.33
N LYS A 279 -6.32 -12.00 -8.96
CA LYS A 279 -6.07 -11.49 -7.61
C LYS A 279 -7.21 -11.85 -6.66
N GLY A 280 -6.94 -11.79 -5.36
CA GLY A 280 -7.90 -12.09 -4.32
C GLY A 280 -8.07 -13.59 -4.08
N SER A 281 -9.15 -13.96 -3.40
CA SER A 281 -9.46 -15.34 -3.00
C SER A 281 -10.92 -15.73 -3.22
N GLY A 282 -11.64 -14.96 -4.05
CA GLY A 282 -13.06 -15.17 -4.38
C GLY A 282 -13.31 -16.24 -5.45
N SER A 283 -14.48 -16.17 -6.13
CA SER A 283 -14.92 -17.14 -7.13
C SER A 283 -13.93 -17.30 -8.29
N GLN A 284 -13.46 -16.20 -8.87
CA GLN A 284 -12.48 -16.24 -9.95
C GLN A 284 -11.18 -16.97 -9.55
N ALA A 285 -10.71 -16.72 -8.31
CA ALA A 285 -9.53 -17.42 -7.79
C ALA A 285 -9.82 -18.92 -7.57
N LYS A 286 -11.03 -19.28 -7.16
CA LYS A 286 -11.46 -20.68 -7.06
C LYS A 286 -11.46 -21.38 -8.43
N GLU A 287 -12.02 -20.74 -9.44
CA GLU A 287 -12.07 -21.27 -10.82
C GLU A 287 -10.66 -21.52 -11.36
N ALA A 288 -9.77 -20.53 -11.25
CA ALA A 288 -8.37 -20.68 -11.66
C ALA A 288 -7.65 -21.79 -10.87
N ALA A 289 -7.88 -21.88 -9.56
CA ALA A 289 -7.31 -22.95 -8.73
C ALA A 289 -7.84 -24.35 -9.13
N THR A 290 -9.11 -24.45 -9.53
CA THR A 290 -9.69 -25.69 -10.05
C THR A 290 -9.03 -26.09 -11.37
N GLU A 291 -8.82 -25.14 -12.27
CA GLU A 291 -8.12 -25.39 -13.54
C GLU A 291 -6.68 -25.89 -13.30
N ILE A 292 -5.96 -25.24 -12.38
CA ILE A 292 -4.60 -25.64 -12.01
C ILE A 292 -4.64 -27.05 -11.38
N PHE A 293 -5.57 -27.31 -10.46
CA PHE A 293 -5.72 -28.63 -9.85
C PHE A 293 -5.90 -29.75 -10.86
N MET A 294 -6.75 -29.54 -11.87
CA MET A 294 -7.00 -30.52 -12.94
C MET A 294 -5.71 -30.78 -13.78
N LYS A 295 -4.82 -29.81 -13.88
CA LYS A 295 -3.55 -29.97 -14.63
C LYS A 295 -2.45 -30.64 -13.80
N VAL A 296 -2.30 -30.24 -12.52
CA VAL A 296 -1.11 -30.60 -11.74
C VAL A 296 -1.39 -31.63 -10.62
N GLY A 297 -2.65 -31.86 -10.28
CA GLY A 297 -3.04 -32.73 -9.18
C GLY A 297 -2.81 -32.11 -7.80
N GLU A 298 -3.31 -32.78 -6.76
CA GLU A 298 -3.32 -32.25 -5.38
C GLU A 298 -1.91 -32.00 -4.82
N SER A 299 -0.99 -32.93 -5.02
CA SER A 299 0.35 -32.87 -4.40
C SER A 299 1.12 -31.60 -4.80
N ARG A 300 0.83 -31.04 -5.97
CA ARG A 300 1.48 -29.85 -6.50
C ARG A 300 0.71 -28.54 -6.25
N MET A 301 -0.51 -28.58 -5.71
CA MET A 301 -1.28 -27.36 -5.42
C MET A 301 -0.54 -26.39 -4.50
N LYS A 302 0.31 -26.88 -3.59
CA LYS A 302 1.17 -26.07 -2.72
C LYS A 302 2.19 -25.20 -3.48
N GLU A 303 2.50 -25.52 -4.73
CA GLU A 303 3.37 -24.73 -5.61
C GLU A 303 2.68 -23.47 -6.14
N PHE A 304 1.34 -23.41 -6.09
CA PHE A 304 0.53 -22.33 -6.66
C PHE A 304 -0.29 -21.59 -5.62
N CYS A 305 -0.91 -22.29 -4.68
CA CYS A 305 -1.89 -21.74 -3.74
C CYS A 305 -1.33 -21.64 -2.32
N LYS A 306 -1.79 -20.62 -1.58
CA LYS A 306 -1.66 -20.58 -0.13
C LYS A 306 -2.64 -21.59 0.48
N MET A 307 -2.11 -22.72 0.95
CA MET A 307 -2.92 -23.85 1.43
C MET A 307 -3.70 -23.58 2.73
N HIS A 308 -3.54 -22.43 3.37
CA HIS A 308 -4.39 -22.03 4.49
C HIS A 308 -5.71 -21.35 4.11
N PHE A 309 -5.92 -21.04 2.81
CA PHE A 309 -7.20 -20.52 2.32
C PHE A 309 -8.17 -21.69 2.08
N LYS A 310 -9.41 -21.53 2.56
CA LYS A 310 -10.47 -22.51 2.28
C LYS A 310 -10.72 -22.70 0.78
N THR A 311 -10.56 -21.63 -0.01
CA THR A 311 -10.71 -21.63 -1.45
C THR A 311 -9.80 -22.64 -2.14
N ALA A 312 -8.58 -22.88 -1.61
CA ALA A 312 -7.68 -23.91 -2.13
C ALA A 312 -8.29 -25.32 -2.02
N TYR A 313 -8.91 -25.63 -0.89
CA TYR A 313 -9.57 -26.93 -0.66
C TYR A 313 -10.86 -27.06 -1.46
N GLU A 314 -11.67 -26.00 -1.50
CA GLU A 314 -12.91 -25.97 -2.29
C GLU A 314 -12.63 -26.18 -3.79
N ALA A 315 -11.50 -25.67 -4.31
CA ALA A 315 -11.07 -25.89 -5.69
C ALA A 315 -10.72 -27.36 -5.97
N MET A 316 -10.26 -28.10 -4.96
CA MET A 316 -9.96 -29.54 -5.03
C MET A 316 -11.18 -30.42 -4.72
N GLY A 317 -12.37 -29.84 -4.51
CA GLY A 317 -13.56 -30.60 -4.07
C GLY A 317 -13.49 -31.12 -2.64
N LYS A 318 -12.61 -30.55 -1.80
CA LYS A 318 -12.37 -31.00 -0.42
C LYS A 318 -12.93 -30.03 0.61
N LYS A 319 -13.24 -30.55 1.78
CA LYS A 319 -13.54 -29.71 2.95
C LYS A 319 -12.23 -29.09 3.48
N PRO A 320 -12.21 -27.78 3.77
CA PRO A 320 -11.06 -27.17 4.42
C PRO A 320 -10.83 -27.77 5.82
N PRO A 321 -9.58 -27.82 6.31
CA PRO A 321 -9.30 -28.29 7.65
C PRO A 321 -10.06 -27.43 8.67
N ALA A 322 -10.52 -28.06 9.75
CA ALA A 322 -11.20 -27.36 10.83
C ALA A 322 -10.27 -26.27 11.39
N LYS A 323 -10.78 -25.03 11.51
CA LYS A 323 -10.01 -23.99 12.19
C LYS A 323 -9.67 -24.44 13.60
N LYS A 324 -8.40 -24.38 13.98
CA LYS A 324 -8.01 -24.58 15.38
C LYS A 324 -8.80 -23.58 16.23
N VAL A 325 -9.70 -24.08 17.07
CA VAL A 325 -10.47 -23.22 17.98
C VAL A 325 -9.47 -22.60 18.94
N TRP A 326 -9.37 -21.27 18.90
CA TRP A 326 -8.56 -20.54 19.86
C TRP A 326 -9.14 -20.76 21.26
N ASN A 327 -8.44 -21.52 22.12
CA ASN A 327 -8.89 -21.80 23.47
C ASN A 327 -8.39 -20.69 24.40
N PRO A 328 -9.28 -19.88 25.01
CA PRO A 328 -8.88 -18.72 25.83
C PRO A 328 -8.26 -19.07 27.19
N LYS A 329 -7.84 -20.33 27.44
CA LYS A 329 -7.28 -20.80 28.73
C LYS A 329 -5.90 -20.21 29.09
N TRP A 330 -5.39 -19.19 28.37
CA TRP A 330 -4.16 -18.48 28.76
C TRP A 330 -4.46 -17.06 29.30
N LYS A 331 -5.51 -16.95 30.16
CA LYS A 331 -5.59 -15.86 31.13
C LYS A 331 -5.17 -16.43 32.48
N LYS A 332 -3.88 -16.43 32.75
CA LYS A 332 -3.31 -16.36 34.10
C LYS A 332 -1.96 -15.68 33.98
#